data_17253005de8e2224c0e691a9c3969d7d
#
_entry.id   17253005de8e2224c0e691a9c3969d7d
#
_cell.length_a   1.000
_cell.length_b   1.000
_cell.length_c   1.000
_cell.angle_alpha   90.00
_cell.angle_beta   90.00
_cell.angle_gamma   90.00
#
_symmetry.space_group_name_H-M   'P 1'
#
loop_
_entity.id
_entity.type
_entity.pdbx_description
1 polymer ?
#
loop_
_entity_poly.entity_id
_entity_poly.type
_entity_poly.pdbx_seq_one_letter_code
_entity_poly.pdbx_strand_id
1 'polypeptide(L)'
;NPPLYRATRIIIDTTVTEIESFQYDPPLPINGGAAQPPYQQSPRWTVLDQISDFFTVKMLPTQMREIPGDIDILMLVHPKGLDDFTLYAIDQFVIGGGRAMVFVDANAEVDVPPDGRMQRLPVSDFNKILTTWGLKLVDNKVAGDLDAARRVNVRVGKKTSVVDYVIWLGLDKRNFDRGDLITGNISSLNFAGAGILEPTGIEGIKIQPLISTGPRSMAIDASKVMSRPDAVGLFRDFKADGKPLMLAARINGTVKTAFPDGPPKEKDGTPAKGVPPKHLAQSATPANLVVVSDVDMLHDRFWAEIRQLLGQQLLVPYANNADFVVSALDNLGGSDDLIGLRGRANSTRPFTMVQDIRQAAERKFRTKERDLQTKLEAARAKLDSLQRRRGGKQEVVVS
;
A
#
# COMPACT_ATOMS: atom_id res chain seq x y z
N ASN A 1 -31.72 9.59 -21.11
CA ASN A 1 -30.35 9.56 -21.57
C ASN A 1 -29.59 8.58 -20.67
N PRO A 2 -29.13 7.44 -21.19
CA PRO A 2 -28.24 6.60 -20.43
C PRO A 2 -26.91 7.33 -20.21
N PRO A 3 -26.26 7.18 -19.06
CA PRO A 3 -24.97 7.79 -18.82
C PRO A 3 -23.95 7.26 -19.83
N LEU A 4 -23.19 8.17 -20.42
CA LEU A 4 -22.08 7.89 -21.35
C LEU A 4 -20.90 7.27 -20.59
N TYR A 5 -21.11 6.15 -19.92
CA TYR A 5 -20.00 5.36 -19.35
C TYR A 5 -19.52 4.42 -20.46
N ARG A 6 -18.39 4.72 -21.07
CA ARG A 6 -17.60 3.68 -21.73
C ARG A 6 -17.23 2.67 -20.67
N ALA A 7 -17.66 1.43 -20.86
CA ALA A 7 -17.29 0.33 -19.98
C ALA A 7 -15.77 0.07 -20.14
N THR A 8 -14.98 0.78 -19.35
CA THR A 8 -13.54 0.52 -19.22
C THR A 8 -13.40 -0.85 -18.55
N ARG A 9 -12.76 -1.81 -19.21
CA ARG A 9 -12.54 -3.14 -18.68
C ARG A 9 -11.26 -3.16 -17.90
N ILE A 10 -11.38 -3.45 -16.61
CA ILE A 10 -10.25 -3.56 -15.68
C ILE A 10 -10.07 -5.01 -15.34
N ILE A 11 -8.81 -5.43 -15.34
CA ILE A 11 -8.42 -6.75 -14.89
C ILE A 11 -7.61 -6.62 -13.63
N ILE A 12 -8.00 -7.42 -12.66
CA ILE A 12 -7.26 -7.63 -11.43
C ILE A 12 -6.61 -8.99 -11.56
N ASP A 13 -5.30 -9.03 -11.81
CA ASP A 13 -4.51 -10.21 -11.55
C ASP A 13 -4.10 -10.15 -10.08
N THR A 14 -4.68 -11.02 -9.30
CA THR A 14 -4.28 -11.23 -7.93
C THR A 14 -3.41 -12.45 -7.90
N THR A 15 -2.09 -12.27 -7.86
CA THR A 15 -1.17 -13.35 -7.48
C THR A 15 -1.38 -13.77 -6.03
N VAL A 16 -2.17 -13.03 -5.29
CA VAL A 16 -2.85 -13.49 -4.09
C VAL A 16 -3.98 -14.40 -4.58
N THR A 17 -3.64 -15.63 -4.90
CA THR A 17 -4.57 -16.73 -5.28
C THR A 17 -5.63 -17.00 -4.21
N GLU A 18 -5.69 -16.21 -3.18
CA GLU A 18 -6.44 -16.38 -1.94
C GLU A 18 -7.21 -15.13 -1.49
N ILE A 19 -7.49 -14.16 -2.36
CA ILE A 19 -8.53 -13.17 -2.03
C ILE A 19 -9.87 -13.88 -1.78
N GLU A 20 -10.05 -15.09 -2.34
CA GLU A 20 -11.21 -15.94 -2.09
C GLU A 20 -11.03 -16.94 -0.93
N SER A 21 -9.85 -17.07 -0.31
CA SER A 21 -9.57 -18.17 0.63
C SER A 21 -8.85 -17.82 1.93
N PHE A 22 -8.71 -16.52 2.31
CA PHE A 22 -8.23 -16.22 3.66
C PHE A 22 -9.33 -16.43 4.69
N GLN A 23 -9.27 -17.62 5.30
CA GLN A 23 -10.08 -18.02 6.43
C GLN A 23 -9.50 -17.39 7.72
N TYR A 24 -10.22 -16.45 8.31
CA TYR A 24 -10.05 -16.14 9.72
C TYR A 24 -10.68 -17.30 10.51
N ASP A 25 -9.85 -18.22 10.98
CA ASP A 25 -10.25 -19.14 12.03
C ASP A 25 -10.20 -18.39 13.37
N PRO A 26 -11.35 -18.18 14.04
CA PRO A 26 -11.34 -17.77 15.42
C PRO A 26 -10.63 -18.86 16.23
N PRO A 27 -9.88 -18.54 17.30
CA PRO A 27 -9.20 -19.53 18.10
C PRO A 27 -10.21 -20.58 18.57
N LEU A 28 -9.94 -21.84 18.25
CA LEU A 28 -10.76 -22.99 18.60
C LEU A 28 -10.97 -23.02 20.13
N PRO A 29 -12.19 -23.26 20.62
CA PRO A 29 -12.38 -23.58 22.02
C PRO A 29 -11.64 -24.89 22.33
N ILE A 30 -10.80 -24.87 23.34
CA ILE A 30 -10.10 -26.02 23.86
C ILE A 30 -11.16 -26.94 24.48
N ASN A 31 -11.71 -27.86 23.70
CA ASN A 31 -12.23 -29.16 24.16
C ASN A 31 -12.97 -29.90 23.04
N GLY A 32 -12.43 -31.06 22.69
CA GLY A 32 -13.17 -32.28 22.32
C GLY A 32 -14.04 -32.26 21.06
N GLY A 33 -13.51 -32.73 19.93
CA GLY A 33 -14.25 -33.62 19.03
C GLY A 33 -15.52 -33.04 18.37
N ALA A 34 -15.35 -32.18 17.37
CA ALA A 34 -16.39 -31.96 16.36
C ALA A 34 -15.70 -31.75 15.00
N ALA A 35 -16.33 -32.31 13.95
CA ALA A 35 -15.88 -32.21 12.58
C ALA A 35 -15.56 -30.75 12.20
N GLN A 36 -14.43 -30.53 11.51
CA GLN A 36 -14.08 -29.25 10.95
C GLN A 36 -15.23 -28.72 10.11
N PRO A 37 -15.71 -27.48 10.34
CA PRO A 37 -16.68 -26.88 9.46
C PRO A 37 -16.07 -26.76 8.05
N PRO A 38 -16.89 -26.86 6.99
CA PRO A 38 -16.41 -26.69 5.62
C PRO A 38 -15.75 -25.33 5.49
N TYR A 39 -14.64 -25.26 4.78
CA TYR A 39 -13.85 -24.06 4.50
C TYR A 39 -14.77 -22.88 4.24
N GLN A 40 -14.81 -21.91 5.15
CA GLN A 40 -15.48 -20.64 4.91
C GLN A 40 -14.53 -19.82 4.02
N GLN A 41 -14.97 -19.56 2.81
CA GLN A 41 -14.29 -18.63 1.91
C GLN A 41 -14.19 -17.28 2.59
N SER A 42 -13.00 -16.68 2.61
CA SER A 42 -12.84 -15.32 3.10
C SER A 42 -13.69 -14.37 2.26
N PRO A 43 -14.37 -13.40 2.89
CA PRO A 43 -15.16 -12.45 2.13
C PRO A 43 -14.27 -11.70 1.15
N ARG A 44 -14.77 -11.51 -0.07
CA ARG A 44 -14.15 -10.68 -1.11
C ARG A 44 -13.88 -9.29 -0.53
N TRP A 45 -12.74 -8.70 -0.86
CA TRP A 45 -12.43 -7.34 -0.43
C TRP A 45 -13.41 -6.34 -1.05
N THR A 46 -14.00 -5.49 -0.24
CA THR A 46 -15.07 -4.57 -0.69
C THR A 46 -14.57 -3.50 -1.68
N VAL A 47 -13.26 -3.25 -1.74
CA VAL A 47 -12.68 -2.40 -2.79
C VAL A 47 -12.99 -2.91 -4.20
N LEU A 48 -13.07 -4.25 -4.39
CA LEU A 48 -13.42 -4.86 -5.68
C LEU A 48 -14.88 -4.60 -6.05
N ASP A 49 -15.77 -4.58 -5.07
CA ASP A 49 -17.18 -4.25 -5.31
C ASP A 49 -17.30 -2.79 -5.71
N GLN A 50 -16.58 -1.88 -5.04
CA GLN A 50 -16.55 -0.47 -5.42
C GLN A 50 -15.94 -0.22 -6.80
N ILE A 51 -14.91 -0.97 -7.20
CA ILE A 51 -14.40 -0.92 -8.57
C ILE A 51 -15.47 -1.41 -9.55
N SER A 52 -16.16 -2.52 -9.23
CA SER A 52 -17.20 -3.11 -10.09
C SER A 52 -18.42 -2.21 -10.29
N ASP A 53 -18.67 -1.25 -9.38
CA ASP A 53 -19.74 -0.25 -9.54
C ASP A 53 -19.48 0.72 -10.71
N PHE A 54 -18.21 0.91 -11.11
CA PHE A 54 -17.81 1.86 -12.14
C PHE A 54 -17.19 1.20 -13.37
N PHE A 55 -16.65 -0.01 -13.25
CA PHE A 55 -15.87 -0.69 -14.27
C PHE A 55 -16.31 -2.13 -14.46
N THR A 56 -16.16 -2.65 -15.67
CA THR A 56 -16.31 -4.08 -15.92
C THR A 56 -15.02 -4.79 -15.49
N VAL A 57 -15.09 -5.58 -14.43
CA VAL A 57 -13.93 -6.32 -13.89
C VAL A 57 -13.87 -7.71 -14.52
N LYS A 58 -12.71 -8.08 -15.04
CA LYS A 58 -12.42 -9.42 -15.56
C LYS A 58 -11.17 -9.95 -14.86
N MET A 59 -11.30 -11.05 -14.15
CA MET A 59 -10.16 -11.71 -13.51
C MET A 59 -9.34 -12.47 -14.55
N LEU A 60 -8.00 -12.30 -14.52
CA LEU A 60 -7.08 -13.06 -15.36
C LEU A 60 -6.37 -14.15 -14.57
N PRO A 61 -5.99 -15.24 -15.23
CA PRO A 61 -5.15 -16.27 -14.60
C PRO A 61 -3.74 -15.73 -14.36
N THR A 62 -3.07 -16.26 -13.34
CA THR A 62 -1.68 -15.93 -12.99
C THR A 62 -0.65 -16.49 -13.99
N GLN A 63 -1.07 -17.39 -14.88
CA GLN A 63 -0.26 -17.94 -15.94
C GLN A 63 -0.91 -17.59 -17.28
N MET A 64 -0.31 -16.68 -18.01
CA MET A 64 -0.81 -16.23 -19.30
C MET A 64 0.35 -15.91 -20.24
N ARG A 65 0.06 -15.90 -21.53
CA ARG A 65 1.04 -15.61 -22.57
C ARG A 65 0.73 -14.32 -23.32
N GLU A 66 -0.47 -13.81 -23.17
CA GLU A 66 -0.97 -12.59 -23.77
C GLU A 66 -2.08 -12.01 -22.93
N ILE A 67 -2.12 -10.69 -22.79
CA ILE A 67 -3.24 -9.96 -22.21
C ILE A 67 -4.33 -9.85 -23.27
N PRO A 68 -5.60 -10.23 -22.97
CA PRO A 68 -6.68 -10.12 -23.95
C PRO A 68 -6.85 -8.70 -24.48
N GLY A 69 -7.08 -8.58 -25.79
CA GLY A 69 -7.18 -7.28 -26.47
C GLY A 69 -8.41 -6.43 -26.11
N ASP A 70 -9.31 -6.99 -25.29
CA ASP A 70 -10.49 -6.31 -24.77
C ASP A 70 -10.23 -5.61 -23.43
N ILE A 71 -8.96 -5.53 -22.99
CA ILE A 71 -8.53 -4.94 -21.74
C ILE A 71 -8.00 -3.54 -21.98
N ASP A 72 -8.55 -2.58 -21.25
CA ASP A 72 -8.11 -1.17 -21.31
C ASP A 72 -7.07 -0.85 -20.24
N ILE A 73 -7.26 -1.41 -19.02
CA ILE A 73 -6.38 -1.16 -17.88
C ILE A 73 -6.09 -2.50 -17.20
N LEU A 74 -4.81 -2.74 -16.94
CA LEU A 74 -4.34 -3.87 -16.16
C LEU A 74 -4.09 -3.43 -14.71
N MET A 75 -4.79 -4.03 -13.76
CA MET A 75 -4.51 -3.84 -12.34
C MET A 75 -3.79 -5.07 -11.80
N LEU A 76 -2.56 -4.89 -11.34
CA LEU A 76 -1.74 -5.94 -10.72
C LEU A 76 -1.69 -5.73 -9.22
N VAL A 77 -2.04 -6.77 -8.45
CA VAL A 77 -2.00 -6.72 -6.99
C VAL A 77 -1.02 -7.78 -6.49
N HIS A 78 0.03 -7.34 -5.83
CA HIS A 78 1.05 -8.20 -5.23
C HIS A 78 1.68 -9.20 -6.21
N PRO A 79 2.20 -8.76 -7.38
CA PRO A 79 2.80 -9.66 -8.36
C PRO A 79 4.00 -10.39 -7.76
N LYS A 80 3.89 -11.72 -7.60
CA LYS A 80 4.94 -12.58 -7.09
C LYS A 80 4.89 -13.98 -7.71
N GLY A 81 6.06 -14.53 -8.01
CA GLY A 81 6.18 -15.87 -8.59
C GLY A 81 5.56 -16.01 -9.98
N LEU A 82 5.41 -14.90 -10.72
CA LEU A 82 4.98 -14.92 -12.11
C LEU A 82 6.06 -15.53 -12.98
N ASP A 83 5.68 -16.38 -13.94
CA ASP A 83 6.62 -16.92 -14.91
C ASP A 83 7.02 -15.87 -15.96
N ASP A 84 8.11 -16.15 -16.67
CA ASP A 84 8.62 -15.21 -17.68
C ASP A 84 7.63 -14.96 -18.83
N PHE A 85 6.73 -15.90 -19.14
CA PHE A 85 5.70 -15.68 -20.16
C PHE A 85 4.65 -14.67 -19.70
N THR A 86 4.21 -14.78 -18.46
CA THR A 86 3.28 -13.83 -17.85
C THR A 86 3.91 -12.44 -17.71
N LEU A 87 5.16 -12.37 -17.24
CA LEU A 87 5.90 -11.12 -17.18
C LEU A 87 6.07 -10.48 -18.57
N TYR A 88 6.35 -11.30 -19.60
CA TYR A 88 6.43 -10.85 -20.99
C TYR A 88 5.08 -10.33 -21.51
N ALA A 89 3.98 -11.03 -21.22
CA ALA A 89 2.65 -10.59 -21.61
C ALA A 89 2.28 -9.22 -20.99
N ILE A 90 2.59 -9.01 -19.72
CA ILE A 90 2.40 -7.74 -19.01
C ILE A 90 3.28 -6.64 -19.63
N ASP A 91 4.56 -6.92 -19.84
CA ASP A 91 5.52 -6.00 -20.46
C ASP A 91 5.04 -5.55 -21.85
N GLN A 92 4.69 -6.48 -22.70
CA GLN A 92 4.24 -6.19 -24.08
C GLN A 92 2.88 -5.47 -24.11
N PHE A 93 1.99 -5.74 -23.16
CA PHE A 93 0.75 -4.99 -23.00
C PHE A 93 1.03 -3.51 -22.74
N VAL A 94 1.89 -3.20 -21.77
CA VAL A 94 2.24 -1.82 -21.42
C VAL A 94 2.99 -1.13 -22.57
N ILE A 95 3.96 -1.80 -23.18
CA ILE A 95 4.72 -1.26 -24.33
C ILE A 95 3.82 -1.05 -25.54
N GLY A 96 2.78 -1.88 -25.71
CA GLY A 96 1.75 -1.73 -26.73
C GLY A 96 0.81 -0.55 -26.52
N GLY A 97 0.95 0.21 -25.42
CA GLY A 97 0.11 1.35 -25.06
C GLY A 97 -0.97 1.05 -24.02
N GLY A 98 -0.95 -0.17 -23.47
CA GLY A 98 -1.80 -0.55 -22.33
C GLY A 98 -1.45 0.27 -21.08
N ARG A 99 -2.45 0.52 -20.23
CA ARG A 99 -2.30 1.28 -19.00
C ARG A 99 -2.32 0.31 -17.82
N ALA A 100 -1.55 0.60 -16.77
CA ALA A 100 -1.53 -0.27 -15.61
C ALA A 100 -1.53 0.49 -14.28
N MET A 101 -2.21 -0.12 -13.30
CA MET A 101 -2.11 0.23 -11.89
C MET A 101 -1.51 -0.98 -11.16
N VAL A 102 -0.37 -0.78 -10.50
CA VAL A 102 0.41 -1.87 -9.90
C VAL A 102 0.57 -1.63 -8.41
N PHE A 103 0.16 -2.61 -7.62
CA PHE A 103 0.39 -2.65 -6.18
C PHE A 103 1.51 -3.65 -5.90
N VAL A 104 2.66 -3.15 -5.47
CA VAL A 104 3.80 -3.96 -5.01
C VAL A 104 3.97 -3.80 -3.52
N ASP A 105 4.61 -4.73 -2.85
CA ASP A 105 4.79 -4.68 -1.42
C ASP A 105 6.13 -5.30 -1.00
N ALA A 106 6.75 -4.70 0.02
CA ALA A 106 7.95 -5.23 0.66
C ALA A 106 7.61 -6.07 1.92
N ASN A 107 6.35 -5.98 2.41
CA ASN A 107 5.85 -6.72 3.57
C ASN A 107 4.32 -6.71 3.62
N ALA A 108 3.65 -7.44 2.73
CA ALA A 108 2.19 -7.55 2.72
C ALA A 108 1.70 -8.33 3.94
N GLU A 109 1.12 -7.63 4.93
CA GLU A 109 0.59 -8.25 6.15
C GLU A 109 -0.62 -9.14 5.85
N VAL A 110 -1.37 -8.84 4.78
CA VAL A 110 -2.52 -9.65 4.34
C VAL A 110 -2.11 -10.97 3.71
N ASP A 111 -0.83 -11.11 3.29
CA ASP A 111 -0.28 -12.33 2.71
C ASP A 111 0.40 -13.25 3.76
N VAL A 112 0.39 -12.86 5.03
CA VAL A 112 0.92 -13.68 6.13
C VAL A 112 -0.18 -14.57 6.67
N PRO A 113 -0.05 -15.92 6.60
CA PRO A 113 -1.02 -16.84 7.16
C PRO A 113 -1.23 -16.62 8.67
N PRO A 114 -2.45 -16.84 9.20
CA PRO A 114 -2.77 -16.65 10.62
C PRO A 114 -1.88 -17.47 11.58
N ASP A 115 -1.39 -18.64 11.13
CA ASP A 115 -0.48 -19.49 11.88
C ASP A 115 0.99 -19.03 11.82
N GLY A 116 1.29 -18.00 11.03
CA GLY A 116 2.63 -17.46 10.82
C GLY A 116 3.59 -18.38 10.05
N ARG A 117 3.08 -19.48 9.47
CA ARG A 117 3.88 -20.42 8.67
C ARG A 117 3.93 -19.98 7.22
N MET A 118 4.82 -19.05 6.92
CA MET A 118 5.00 -18.57 5.55
C MET A 118 5.67 -19.62 4.68
N GLN A 119 5.05 -19.97 3.56
CA GLN A 119 5.67 -20.78 2.51
C GLN A 119 6.60 -19.93 1.62
N ARG A 120 6.29 -18.66 1.46
CA ARG A 120 7.08 -17.64 0.74
C ARG A 120 7.07 -16.35 1.54
N LEU A 121 8.06 -15.49 1.29
CA LEU A 121 8.07 -14.14 1.87
C LEU A 121 6.88 -13.33 1.32
N PRO A 122 6.22 -12.49 2.14
CA PRO A 122 5.12 -11.64 1.72
C PRO A 122 5.63 -10.39 0.97
N VAL A 123 6.43 -10.61 -0.08
CA VAL A 123 7.14 -9.60 -0.86
C VAL A 123 6.83 -9.77 -2.33
N SER A 124 6.53 -8.68 -3.02
CA SER A 124 6.39 -8.66 -4.47
C SER A 124 7.74 -8.81 -5.17
N ASP A 125 7.83 -9.61 -6.22
CA ASP A 125 9.05 -9.86 -7.00
C ASP A 125 8.98 -9.29 -8.43
N PHE A 126 8.51 -8.05 -8.56
CA PHE A 126 8.19 -7.41 -9.83
C PHE A 126 9.28 -6.43 -10.33
N ASN A 127 10.42 -6.34 -9.65
CA ASN A 127 11.50 -5.39 -9.99
C ASN A 127 12.10 -5.63 -11.38
N LYS A 128 12.06 -6.87 -11.92
CA LYS A 128 12.48 -7.15 -13.30
C LYS A 128 11.77 -6.25 -14.33
N ILE A 129 10.49 -6.00 -14.12
CA ILE A 129 9.66 -5.13 -14.97
C ILE A 129 9.76 -3.67 -14.52
N LEU A 130 9.56 -3.41 -13.23
CA LEU A 130 9.53 -2.04 -12.71
C LEU A 130 10.79 -1.24 -13.04
N THR A 131 11.97 -1.87 -12.98
CA THR A 131 13.23 -1.18 -13.25
C THR A 131 13.33 -0.68 -14.67
N THR A 132 12.76 -1.40 -15.65
CA THR A 132 12.72 -0.95 -17.05
C THR A 132 11.69 0.13 -17.28
N TRP A 133 10.69 0.25 -16.40
CA TRP A 133 9.71 1.34 -16.37
C TRP A 133 10.19 2.57 -15.58
N GLY A 134 11.43 2.57 -15.11
CA GLY A 134 12.07 3.70 -14.45
C GLY A 134 11.86 3.78 -12.95
N LEU A 135 11.33 2.74 -12.33
CA LEU A 135 11.04 2.69 -10.90
C LEU A 135 11.54 1.38 -10.30
N LYS A 136 11.83 1.32 -9.02
CA LYS A 136 12.11 0.08 -8.30
C LYS A 136 11.45 0.10 -6.92
N LEU A 137 11.02 -1.07 -6.45
CA LEU A 137 10.73 -1.32 -5.05
C LEU A 137 12.06 -1.59 -4.33
N VAL A 138 12.36 -0.84 -3.27
CA VAL A 138 13.60 -1.02 -2.50
C VAL A 138 13.56 -2.34 -1.75
N ASP A 139 14.56 -3.16 -1.97
CA ASP A 139 14.63 -4.50 -1.40
C ASP A 139 14.70 -4.46 0.14
N ASN A 140 13.90 -5.30 0.77
CA ASN A 140 13.90 -5.51 2.22
C ASN A 140 13.74 -4.21 3.05
N LYS A 141 13.00 -3.23 2.54
CA LYS A 141 12.74 -1.97 3.26
C LYS A 141 11.27 -1.64 3.26
N VAL A 142 10.78 -1.22 4.43
CA VAL A 142 9.46 -0.62 4.62
C VAL A 142 9.61 0.82 5.12
N ALA A 143 8.64 1.65 4.80
CA ALA A 143 8.62 3.04 5.21
C ALA A 143 8.07 3.17 6.63
N GLY A 144 8.80 3.87 7.48
CA GLY A 144 8.32 4.34 8.76
C GLY A 144 8.18 5.86 8.78
N ASP A 145 7.17 6.37 9.49
CA ASP A 145 6.95 7.81 9.68
C ASP A 145 6.37 8.09 11.07
N LEU A 146 7.04 8.96 11.83
CA LEU A 146 6.60 9.34 13.17
C LEU A 146 5.35 10.22 13.16
N ASP A 147 5.17 11.06 12.15
CA ASP A 147 4.05 12.02 12.10
C ASP A 147 2.77 11.37 11.57
N ALA A 148 2.93 10.35 10.72
CA ALA A 148 1.84 9.56 10.18
C ALA A 148 1.55 8.28 10.96
N ALA A 149 2.38 7.93 11.98
CA ALA A 149 2.23 6.69 12.75
C ALA A 149 0.84 6.54 13.35
N ARG A 150 0.24 5.35 13.25
CA ARG A 150 -1.05 5.02 13.86
C ARG A 150 -0.85 4.44 15.25
N ARG A 151 -1.78 4.79 16.15
CA ARG A 151 -1.78 4.23 17.51
C ARG A 151 -2.34 2.83 17.53
N VAL A 152 -1.59 1.92 18.13
CA VAL A 152 -1.99 0.53 18.35
C VAL A 152 -1.93 0.17 19.82
N ASN A 153 -2.82 -0.72 20.23
CA ASN A 153 -2.78 -1.31 21.56
C ASN A 153 -1.82 -2.49 21.56
N VAL A 154 -0.75 -2.42 22.34
CA VAL A 154 0.20 -3.52 22.51
C VAL A 154 0.16 -4.03 23.93
N ARG A 155 0.30 -5.34 24.08
CA ARG A 155 0.37 -5.97 25.39
C ARG A 155 1.84 -6.05 25.83
N VAL A 156 2.19 -5.31 26.87
CA VAL A 156 3.53 -5.33 27.50
C VAL A 156 3.40 -6.01 28.86
N GLY A 157 3.75 -7.29 28.93
CA GLY A 157 3.51 -8.11 30.10
C GLY A 157 2.00 -8.29 30.40
N LYS A 158 1.55 -7.83 31.57
CA LYS A 158 0.13 -7.86 32.00
C LYS A 158 -0.65 -6.57 31.70
N LYS A 159 0.02 -5.54 31.16
CA LYS A 159 -0.60 -4.22 30.90
C LYS A 159 -0.77 -4.02 29.40
N THR A 160 -1.86 -3.36 29.02
CA THR A 160 -2.06 -2.85 27.65
C THR A 160 -1.54 -1.41 27.61
N SER A 161 -0.67 -1.12 26.66
CA SER A 161 -0.13 0.21 26.39
C SER A 161 -0.48 0.64 24.97
N VAL A 162 -0.69 1.94 24.78
CA VAL A 162 -0.90 2.55 23.46
C VAL A 162 0.46 3.01 22.95
N VAL A 163 0.82 2.60 21.74
CA VAL A 163 2.11 2.94 21.11
C VAL A 163 1.86 3.45 19.69
N ASP A 164 2.61 4.46 19.27
CA ASP A 164 2.64 4.91 17.89
C ASP A 164 3.39 3.86 17.06
N TYR A 165 2.66 3.14 16.18
CA TYR A 165 3.23 2.10 15.34
C TYR A 165 3.68 2.70 14.02
N VAL A 166 4.97 2.97 13.92
CA VAL A 166 5.59 3.81 12.89
C VAL A 166 5.48 3.29 11.46
N ILE A 167 5.11 2.03 11.25
CA ILE A 167 4.90 1.44 9.91
C ILE A 167 3.43 1.35 9.50
N TRP A 168 2.49 1.62 10.41
CA TRP A 168 1.09 1.83 10.04
C TRP A 168 0.84 3.32 9.91
N LEU A 169 0.64 3.76 8.68
CA LEU A 169 0.64 5.17 8.32
C LEU A 169 -0.78 5.67 8.07
N GLY A 170 -1.20 6.66 8.84
CA GLY A 170 -2.39 7.46 8.57
C GLY A 170 -1.98 8.73 7.83
N LEU A 171 -1.92 8.65 6.51
CA LEU A 171 -1.48 9.72 5.63
C LEU A 171 -2.59 10.75 5.44
N ASP A 172 -2.22 12.01 5.27
CA ASP A 172 -3.16 13.11 5.06
C ASP A 172 -2.71 14.03 3.90
N LYS A 173 -3.42 15.13 3.72
CA LYS A 173 -3.21 16.08 2.61
C LYS A 173 -1.76 16.56 2.44
N ARG A 174 -0.92 16.49 3.45
CA ARG A 174 0.51 16.87 3.40
C ARG A 174 1.37 15.82 2.70
N ASN A 175 0.86 14.60 2.64
CA ASN A 175 1.54 13.45 2.06
C ASN A 175 1.23 13.26 0.58
N PHE A 176 0.29 14.04 0.01
CA PHE A 176 -0.25 13.86 -1.33
C PHE A 176 0.20 14.98 -2.27
N ASP A 177 0.48 14.62 -3.52
CA ASP A 177 0.59 15.61 -4.59
C ASP A 177 -0.78 16.24 -4.86
N ARG A 178 -0.95 17.48 -4.47
CA ARG A 178 -2.22 18.22 -4.60
C ARG A 178 -2.48 18.71 -6.01
N GLY A 179 -1.47 18.67 -6.88
CA GLY A 179 -1.60 19.03 -8.30
C GLY A 179 -2.06 17.89 -9.18
N ASP A 180 -1.95 16.63 -8.72
CA ASP A 180 -2.40 15.47 -9.47
C ASP A 180 -3.89 15.19 -9.26
N LEU A 181 -4.58 14.81 -10.34
CA LEU A 181 -6.03 14.56 -10.35
C LEU A 181 -6.42 13.37 -9.47
N ILE A 182 -5.55 12.38 -9.32
CA ILE A 182 -5.79 11.19 -8.50
C ILE A 182 -5.81 11.55 -7.02
N THR A 183 -4.84 12.36 -6.57
CA THR A 183 -4.62 12.63 -5.14
C THR A 183 -5.13 13.99 -4.71
N GLY A 184 -5.47 14.87 -5.65
CA GLY A 184 -5.91 16.23 -5.39
C GLY A 184 -7.08 16.36 -4.41
N ASN A 185 -8.05 15.47 -4.46
CA ASN A 185 -9.24 15.47 -3.63
C ASN A 185 -9.21 14.48 -2.46
N ILE A 186 -8.16 13.67 -2.33
CA ILE A 186 -8.01 12.69 -1.25
C ILE A 186 -7.71 13.41 0.06
N SER A 187 -8.41 13.05 1.12
CA SER A 187 -8.23 13.62 2.46
C SER A 187 -7.37 12.76 3.35
N SER A 188 -7.51 11.44 3.29
CA SER A 188 -6.76 10.50 4.12
C SER A 188 -6.62 9.15 3.47
N LEU A 189 -5.47 8.52 3.65
CA LEU A 189 -5.19 7.14 3.27
C LEU A 189 -4.52 6.42 4.43
N ASN A 190 -4.77 5.12 4.55
CA ASN A 190 -4.09 4.27 5.50
C ASN A 190 -3.25 3.24 4.77
N PHE A 191 -1.98 3.16 5.15
CA PHE A 191 -1.00 2.22 4.64
C PHE A 191 -0.45 1.38 5.79
N ALA A 192 -0.02 0.15 5.49
CA ALA A 192 0.51 -0.76 6.50
C ALA A 192 1.71 -1.54 5.97
N GLY A 193 2.89 -1.32 6.55
CA GLY A 193 4.11 -1.99 6.11
C GLY A 193 4.57 -1.60 4.71
N ALA A 194 4.13 -0.45 4.21
CA ALA A 194 4.40 0.02 2.85
C ALA A 194 5.88 -0.07 2.46
N GLY A 195 6.18 -0.59 1.28
CA GLY A 195 7.51 -0.54 0.69
C GLY A 195 7.94 0.88 0.33
N ILE A 196 9.13 1.01 -0.22
CA ILE A 196 9.69 2.29 -0.66
C ILE A 196 9.96 2.20 -2.15
N LEU A 197 9.50 3.21 -2.91
CA LEU A 197 9.76 3.33 -4.33
C LEU A 197 10.91 4.29 -4.58
N GLU A 198 11.82 3.93 -5.49
CA GLU A 198 12.91 4.80 -5.92
C GLU A 198 12.99 4.88 -7.45
N PRO A 199 13.20 6.08 -8.02
CA PRO A 199 13.47 6.23 -9.44
C PRO A 199 14.78 5.54 -9.83
N THR A 200 14.81 4.89 -11.00
CA THR A 200 16.05 4.30 -11.54
C THR A 200 16.88 5.27 -12.39
N GLY A 201 16.35 6.46 -12.66
CA GLY A 201 17.06 7.50 -13.40
C GLY A 201 17.13 7.27 -14.91
N ILE A 202 16.24 6.46 -15.49
CA ILE A 202 16.19 6.23 -16.94
C ILE A 202 15.76 7.50 -17.66
N GLU A 203 16.57 7.94 -18.63
CA GLU A 203 16.28 9.10 -19.45
C GLU A 203 14.99 8.92 -20.27
N GLY A 204 14.19 9.98 -20.39
CA GLY A 204 12.90 9.96 -21.10
C GLY A 204 11.73 9.42 -20.29
N ILE A 205 11.94 8.98 -19.04
CA ILE A 205 10.89 8.57 -18.12
C ILE A 205 10.76 9.60 -17.01
N LYS A 206 9.54 10.12 -16.83
CA LYS A 206 9.19 11.02 -15.74
C LYS A 206 8.51 10.23 -14.62
N ILE A 207 9.11 10.25 -13.44
CA ILE A 207 8.52 9.72 -12.21
C ILE A 207 7.97 10.88 -11.40
N GLN A 208 6.66 10.86 -11.13
CA GLN A 208 5.97 11.86 -10.33
C GLN A 208 5.50 11.21 -9.03
N PRO A 209 6.04 11.59 -7.86
CA PRO A 209 5.53 11.13 -6.58
C PRO A 209 4.09 11.57 -6.40
N LEU A 210 3.19 10.64 -6.15
CA LEU A 210 1.78 10.89 -5.83
C LEU A 210 1.54 10.92 -4.32
N ILE A 211 2.22 10.00 -3.61
CA ILE A 211 2.11 9.83 -2.16
C ILE A 211 3.51 9.64 -1.60
N SER A 212 3.84 10.39 -0.54
CA SER A 212 5.12 10.28 0.17
C SER A 212 4.93 10.44 1.68
N THR A 213 5.84 9.87 2.46
CA THR A 213 5.92 10.13 3.90
C THR A 213 6.29 11.60 4.18
N GLY A 214 6.20 11.99 5.45
CA GLY A 214 6.75 13.27 5.90
C GLY A 214 8.28 13.24 6.05
N PRO A 215 8.88 14.37 6.46
CA PRO A 215 10.33 14.45 6.67
C PRO A 215 10.82 13.67 7.90
N ARG A 216 9.91 13.28 8.81
CA ARG A 216 10.26 12.48 9.98
C ARG A 216 10.08 10.99 9.71
N SER A 217 10.59 10.55 8.56
CA SER A 217 10.55 9.17 8.09
C SER A 217 11.90 8.47 8.21
N MET A 218 11.86 7.14 8.14
CA MET A 218 13.00 6.24 8.19
C MET A 218 12.71 4.98 7.37
N ALA A 219 13.70 4.52 6.60
CA ALA A 219 13.66 3.21 5.97
C ALA A 219 13.99 2.12 7.01
N ILE A 220 13.04 1.23 7.27
CA ILE A 220 13.15 0.15 8.27
C ILE A 220 13.36 -1.18 7.55
N ASP A 221 14.24 -2.05 8.08
CA ASP A 221 14.39 -3.40 7.53
C ASP A 221 13.08 -4.19 7.66
N ALA A 222 12.55 -4.71 6.55
CA ALA A 222 11.31 -5.47 6.53
C ALA A 222 11.37 -6.71 7.44
N SER A 223 12.55 -7.32 7.59
CA SER A 223 12.77 -8.43 8.51
C SER A 223 12.41 -8.14 9.98
N LYS A 224 12.42 -6.86 10.39
CA LYS A 224 12.03 -6.45 11.75
C LYS A 224 10.51 -6.40 11.95
N VAL A 225 9.75 -6.48 10.87
CA VAL A 225 8.28 -6.30 10.88
C VAL A 225 7.51 -7.49 10.31
N MET A 226 8.15 -8.42 9.61
CA MET A 226 7.51 -9.57 8.95
C MET A 226 6.81 -10.54 9.90
N SER A 227 7.31 -10.75 11.11
CA SER A 227 6.64 -11.63 12.07
C SER A 227 6.81 -11.11 13.49
N ARG A 228 5.69 -10.94 14.20
CA ARG A 228 5.65 -10.46 15.59
C ARG A 228 6.47 -9.17 15.80
N PRO A 229 6.10 -8.08 15.11
CA PRO A 229 6.85 -6.84 15.21
C PRO A 229 6.83 -6.28 16.64
N ASP A 230 7.98 -5.82 17.10
CA ASP A 230 8.08 -5.08 18.36
C ASP A 230 7.77 -3.59 18.12
N ALA A 231 6.51 -3.21 18.19
CA ALA A 231 6.08 -1.83 17.98
C ALA A 231 6.75 -0.85 18.96
N VAL A 232 7.03 -1.28 20.19
CA VAL A 232 7.68 -0.44 21.21
C VAL A 232 9.16 -0.23 20.85
N GLY A 233 9.84 -1.30 20.47
CA GLY A 233 11.24 -1.24 20.04
C GLY A 233 11.40 -0.42 18.76
N LEU A 234 10.54 -0.62 17.78
CA LEU A 234 10.55 0.15 16.53
C LEU A 234 10.39 1.65 16.79
N PHE A 235 9.47 2.04 17.67
CA PHE A 235 9.28 3.44 18.05
C PHE A 235 10.47 4.02 18.81
N ARG A 236 11.00 3.28 19.79
CA ARG A 236 12.14 3.70 20.61
C ARG A 236 13.41 3.91 19.78
N ASP A 237 13.67 2.99 18.85
CA ASP A 237 14.90 2.94 18.06
C ASP A 237 14.78 3.77 16.74
N PHE A 238 13.64 4.44 16.54
CA PHE A 238 13.37 5.23 15.34
C PHE A 238 14.27 6.46 15.27
N LYS A 239 14.94 6.61 14.13
CA LYS A 239 15.80 7.77 13.83
C LYS A 239 15.42 8.32 12.48
N ALA A 240 14.75 9.47 12.45
CA ALA A 240 14.33 10.09 11.21
C ALA A 240 15.53 10.48 10.34
N ASP A 241 15.47 10.13 9.05
CA ASP A 241 16.51 10.43 8.06
C ASP A 241 16.36 11.83 7.45
N GLY A 242 15.29 12.54 7.77
CA GLY A 242 15.00 13.89 7.29
C GLY A 242 14.51 13.97 5.85
N LYS A 243 14.24 12.85 5.19
CA LYS A 243 13.85 12.76 3.78
C LYS A 243 12.50 12.05 3.64
N PRO A 244 11.54 12.61 2.88
CA PRO A 244 10.33 11.90 2.51
C PRO A 244 10.65 10.64 1.70
N LEU A 245 9.91 9.56 1.95
CA LEU A 245 9.98 8.29 1.24
C LEU A 245 8.77 8.19 0.31
N MET A 246 9.00 7.84 -0.95
CA MET A 246 7.94 7.72 -1.96
C MET A 246 7.20 6.39 -1.78
N LEU A 247 5.87 6.46 -1.67
CA LEU A 247 4.97 5.31 -1.46
C LEU A 247 4.10 5.02 -2.68
N ALA A 248 3.80 6.04 -3.49
CA ALA A 248 3.11 5.87 -4.76
C ALA A 248 3.64 6.85 -5.78
N ALA A 249 3.67 6.43 -7.03
CA ALA A 249 4.18 7.24 -8.14
C ALA A 249 3.38 7.03 -9.42
N ARG A 250 3.33 8.09 -10.23
CA ARG A 250 2.97 8.02 -11.65
C ARG A 250 4.23 7.89 -12.48
N ILE A 251 4.20 6.97 -13.43
CA ILE A 251 5.24 6.82 -14.45
C ILE A 251 4.68 7.32 -15.78
N ASN A 252 5.38 8.23 -16.42
CA ASN A 252 5.04 8.72 -17.75
C ASN A 252 6.32 8.83 -18.61
N GLY A 253 6.23 8.39 -19.85
CA GLY A 253 7.35 8.46 -20.79
C GLY A 253 7.51 7.19 -21.63
N THR A 254 8.56 7.15 -22.43
CA THR A 254 8.86 6.01 -23.30
C THR A 254 9.58 4.92 -22.50
N VAL A 255 8.90 3.80 -22.29
CA VAL A 255 9.45 2.64 -21.59
C VAL A 255 10.03 1.63 -22.56
N LYS A 256 11.09 0.92 -22.10
CA LYS A 256 11.74 -0.17 -22.87
C LYS A 256 11.30 -1.51 -22.29
N THR A 257 11.34 -2.55 -23.16
CA THR A 257 11.02 -3.91 -22.75
C THR A 257 12.02 -4.46 -21.72
N ALA A 258 11.51 -5.24 -20.78
CA ALA A 258 12.34 -6.05 -19.89
C ALA A 258 12.90 -7.33 -20.58
N PHE A 259 12.55 -7.54 -21.85
CA PHE A 259 12.93 -8.70 -22.65
C PHE A 259 13.64 -8.28 -23.96
N PRO A 260 14.87 -7.73 -23.89
CA PRO A 260 15.58 -7.20 -25.07
C PRO A 260 15.86 -8.26 -26.13
N ASP A 261 15.97 -9.52 -25.73
CA ASP A 261 16.23 -10.64 -26.62
C ASP A 261 14.97 -11.24 -27.28
N GLY A 262 13.81 -10.60 -27.04
CA GLY A 262 12.51 -11.07 -27.53
C GLY A 262 11.76 -11.96 -26.54
N PRO A 263 10.70 -12.65 -26.98
CA PRO A 263 9.85 -13.47 -26.12
C PRO A 263 10.63 -14.61 -25.45
N PRO A 264 10.24 -15.01 -24.24
CA PRO A 264 10.82 -16.19 -23.59
C PRO A 264 10.67 -17.42 -24.44
N LYS A 265 11.64 -18.34 -24.35
CA LYS A 265 11.61 -19.62 -25.08
C LYS A 265 10.97 -20.70 -24.24
N GLU A 266 10.39 -21.71 -24.91
CA GLU A 266 9.91 -22.92 -24.23
C GLU A 266 11.10 -23.68 -23.61
N LYS A 267 10.80 -24.59 -22.67
CA LYS A 267 11.83 -25.38 -21.96
C LYS A 267 12.74 -26.19 -22.87
N ASP A 268 12.25 -26.53 -24.04
CA ASP A 268 13.02 -27.24 -25.08
C ASP A 268 13.81 -26.30 -26.03
N GLY A 269 13.80 -24.99 -25.75
CA GLY A 269 14.47 -23.96 -26.54
C GLY A 269 13.72 -23.53 -27.82
N THR A 270 12.53 -24.08 -28.07
CA THR A 270 11.72 -23.69 -29.23
C THR A 270 11.06 -22.31 -29.01
N PRO A 271 10.68 -21.63 -30.12
CA PRO A 271 9.92 -20.37 -30.00
C PRO A 271 8.63 -20.55 -29.23
N ALA A 272 8.32 -19.58 -28.37
CA ALA A 272 7.10 -19.57 -27.61
C ALA A 272 5.86 -19.57 -28.52
N LYS A 273 4.82 -20.32 -28.10
CA LYS A 273 3.51 -20.33 -28.74
C LYS A 273 2.53 -19.49 -27.94
N GLY A 274 1.59 -18.82 -28.61
CA GLY A 274 0.53 -18.05 -27.93
C GLY A 274 0.99 -16.75 -27.26
N VAL A 275 2.20 -16.25 -27.63
CA VAL A 275 2.67 -14.93 -27.24
C VAL A 275 2.29 -13.89 -28.32
N PRO A 276 2.29 -12.56 -28.01
CA PRO A 276 2.02 -11.53 -28.99
C PRO A 276 2.85 -11.72 -30.28
N PRO A 277 2.24 -11.61 -31.46
CA PRO A 277 2.90 -11.95 -32.73
C PRO A 277 4.04 -11.00 -33.10
N LYS A 278 4.03 -9.79 -32.50
CA LYS A 278 5.05 -8.76 -32.74
C LYS A 278 5.68 -8.36 -31.42
N HIS A 279 6.96 -8.61 -31.28
CA HIS A 279 7.75 -8.11 -30.16
C HIS A 279 7.99 -6.60 -30.30
N LEU A 280 7.69 -5.85 -29.25
CA LEU A 280 7.93 -4.41 -29.15
C LEU A 280 9.10 -4.17 -28.20
N ALA A 281 10.15 -3.50 -28.69
CA ALA A 281 11.35 -3.19 -27.92
C ALA A 281 11.17 -1.95 -27.01
N GLN A 282 10.26 -1.05 -27.40
CA GLN A 282 9.93 0.16 -26.65
C GLN A 282 8.52 0.63 -26.99
N SER A 283 7.92 1.43 -26.09
CA SER A 283 6.60 1.98 -26.32
C SER A 283 6.59 3.05 -27.42
N ALA A 284 5.61 2.95 -28.32
CA ALA A 284 5.42 3.93 -29.39
C ALA A 284 4.74 5.23 -28.87
N THR A 285 3.97 5.11 -27.79
CA THR A 285 3.32 6.21 -27.08
C THR A 285 3.83 6.28 -25.65
N PRO A 286 3.83 7.44 -25.00
CA PRO A 286 4.21 7.52 -23.60
C PRO A 286 3.37 6.58 -22.73
N ALA A 287 4.01 5.76 -21.93
CA ALA A 287 3.33 4.94 -20.93
C ALA A 287 2.67 5.85 -19.89
N ASN A 288 1.52 5.41 -19.33
CA ASN A 288 0.85 6.05 -18.22
C ASN A 288 0.49 4.97 -17.20
N LEU A 289 1.28 4.91 -16.13
CA LEU A 289 1.19 3.86 -15.12
C LEU A 289 1.12 4.50 -13.73
N VAL A 290 0.43 3.82 -12.82
CA VAL A 290 0.42 4.18 -11.39
C VAL A 290 0.95 2.98 -10.60
N VAL A 291 1.95 3.22 -9.77
CA VAL A 291 2.55 2.20 -8.89
C VAL A 291 2.38 2.61 -7.44
N VAL A 292 1.92 1.69 -6.61
CA VAL A 292 1.71 1.85 -5.17
C VAL A 292 2.50 0.78 -4.43
N SER A 293 3.19 1.12 -3.37
CA SER A 293 4.05 0.19 -2.63
C SER A 293 3.41 -0.40 -1.38
N ASP A 294 2.10 -0.60 -1.40
CA ASP A 294 1.33 -1.17 -0.29
C ASP A 294 0.11 -1.91 -0.84
N VAL A 295 0.05 -3.21 -0.61
CA VAL A 295 -1.10 -4.06 -0.97
C VAL A 295 -2.15 -4.04 0.13
N ASP A 296 -1.71 -3.93 1.39
CA ASP A 296 -2.56 -3.94 2.57
C ASP A 296 -3.59 -2.81 2.56
N MET A 297 -3.27 -1.69 1.89
CA MET A 297 -4.19 -0.56 1.76
C MET A 297 -5.51 -0.91 1.06
N LEU A 298 -5.56 -2.01 0.31
CA LEU A 298 -6.75 -2.49 -0.39
C LEU A 298 -7.70 -3.26 0.54
N HIS A 299 -7.17 -3.84 1.62
CA HIS A 299 -7.94 -4.67 2.55
C HIS A 299 -8.80 -3.81 3.47
N ASP A 300 -10.07 -4.20 3.64
CA ASP A 300 -11.12 -3.45 4.36
C ASP A 300 -10.70 -2.98 5.74
N ARG A 301 -9.97 -3.82 6.50
CA ARG A 301 -9.51 -3.49 7.87
C ARG A 301 -8.69 -2.20 7.98
N PHE A 302 -8.13 -1.69 6.86
CA PHE A 302 -7.30 -0.48 6.86
C PHE A 302 -8.06 0.79 6.48
N TRP A 303 -9.29 0.67 5.93
CA TRP A 303 -10.01 1.85 5.46
C TRP A 303 -11.51 1.87 5.76
N ALA A 304 -12.11 0.73 6.17
CA ALA A 304 -13.53 0.64 6.44
C ALA A 304 -13.85 -0.28 7.62
N GLU A 305 -15.03 -0.08 8.21
CA GLU A 305 -15.62 -0.98 9.20
C GLU A 305 -16.91 -1.57 8.63
N ILE A 306 -17.07 -2.88 8.76
CA ILE A 306 -18.33 -3.55 8.45
C ILE A 306 -19.19 -3.53 9.72
N ARG A 307 -20.31 -2.79 9.68
CA ARG A 307 -21.28 -2.72 10.79
C ARG A 307 -22.55 -3.45 10.42
N GLN A 308 -23.10 -4.20 11.35
CA GLN A 308 -24.42 -4.77 11.18
C GLN A 308 -25.48 -3.78 11.67
N LEU A 309 -26.38 -3.38 10.78
CA LEU A 309 -27.52 -2.53 11.09
C LEU A 309 -28.80 -3.20 10.55
N LEU A 310 -29.75 -3.51 11.44
CA LEU A 310 -31.03 -4.13 11.09
C LEU A 310 -30.90 -5.41 10.24
N GLY A 311 -29.86 -6.22 10.50
CA GLY A 311 -29.61 -7.47 9.76
C GLY A 311 -28.90 -7.27 8.40
N GLN A 312 -28.56 -6.04 8.03
CA GLN A 312 -27.77 -5.70 6.84
C GLN A 312 -26.34 -5.33 7.22
N GLN A 313 -25.39 -5.73 6.40
CA GLN A 313 -24.01 -5.28 6.53
C GLN A 313 -23.85 -3.91 5.87
N LEU A 314 -23.40 -2.93 6.66
CA LEU A 314 -23.12 -1.59 6.19
C LEU A 314 -21.60 -1.35 6.25
N LEU A 315 -21.03 -1.05 5.11
CA LEU A 315 -19.63 -0.61 5.02
C LEU A 315 -19.55 0.87 5.42
N VAL A 316 -18.74 1.17 6.43
CA VAL A 316 -18.52 2.54 6.92
C VAL A 316 -17.04 2.90 6.70
N PRO A 317 -16.70 3.61 5.59
CA PRO A 317 -15.34 4.04 5.35
C PRO A 317 -14.86 5.05 6.40
N TYR A 318 -13.62 4.93 6.84
CA TYR A 318 -12.93 5.89 7.70
C TYR A 318 -11.64 6.44 7.07
N ALA A 319 -11.28 5.98 5.86
CA ALA A 319 -10.24 6.52 5.00
C ALA A 319 -10.67 6.39 3.53
N ASN A 320 -10.01 7.12 2.64
CA ASN A 320 -10.35 7.21 1.23
C ASN A 320 -9.58 6.21 0.35
N ASN A 321 -9.19 5.04 0.87
CA ASN A 321 -8.38 4.10 0.12
C ASN A 321 -9.07 3.61 -1.16
N ALA A 322 -10.34 3.23 -1.07
CA ALA A 322 -11.10 2.82 -2.24
C ALA A 322 -11.35 3.99 -3.21
N ASP A 323 -11.63 5.20 -2.71
CA ASP A 323 -11.78 6.40 -3.55
C ASP A 323 -10.50 6.68 -4.35
N PHE A 324 -9.33 6.50 -3.73
CA PHE A 324 -8.04 6.65 -4.41
C PHE A 324 -7.89 5.64 -5.55
N VAL A 325 -8.21 4.37 -5.32
CA VAL A 325 -8.12 3.32 -6.35
C VAL A 325 -9.05 3.63 -7.51
N VAL A 326 -10.32 3.93 -7.23
CA VAL A 326 -11.32 4.27 -8.26
C VAL A 326 -10.89 5.51 -9.04
N SER A 327 -10.38 6.56 -8.36
CA SER A 327 -9.88 7.77 -9.02
C SER A 327 -8.66 7.50 -9.90
N ALA A 328 -7.75 6.62 -9.46
CA ALA A 328 -6.58 6.25 -10.25
C ALA A 328 -6.97 5.49 -11.51
N LEU A 329 -7.88 4.52 -11.38
CA LEU A 329 -8.39 3.75 -12.52
C LEU A 329 -9.16 4.62 -13.51
N ASP A 330 -10.01 5.55 -13.03
CA ASP A 330 -10.74 6.50 -13.86
C ASP A 330 -9.78 7.43 -14.63
N ASN A 331 -8.75 7.94 -13.96
CA ASN A 331 -7.72 8.75 -14.60
C ASN A 331 -6.93 7.95 -15.66
N LEU A 332 -6.55 6.70 -15.35
CA LEU A 332 -5.92 5.81 -16.30
C LEU A 332 -6.86 5.49 -17.49
N GLY A 333 -8.17 5.42 -17.29
CA GLY A 333 -9.18 5.21 -18.33
C GLY A 333 -9.22 6.30 -19.40
N GLY A 334 -8.57 7.45 -19.19
CA GLY A 334 -8.46 8.52 -20.15
C GLY A 334 -9.73 9.35 -20.31
N SER A 335 -10.54 9.45 -19.25
CA SER A 335 -11.73 10.29 -19.21
C SER A 335 -11.40 11.74 -18.81
N ASP A 336 -10.32 12.31 -19.36
CA ASP A 336 -9.87 13.68 -19.06
C ASP A 336 -11.00 14.72 -19.17
N ASP A 337 -11.95 14.52 -20.08
CA ASP A 337 -13.13 15.40 -20.25
C ASP A 337 -14.16 15.26 -19.10
N LEU A 338 -14.18 14.14 -18.37
CA LEU A 338 -15.15 13.88 -17.30
C LEU A 338 -14.60 14.24 -15.91
N ILE A 339 -13.29 14.30 -15.73
CA ILE A 339 -12.65 14.63 -14.45
C ILE A 339 -13.02 16.05 -14.01
N GLY A 340 -13.06 17.00 -14.92
CA GLY A 340 -13.49 18.39 -14.67
C GLY A 340 -14.95 18.51 -14.21
N LEU A 341 -15.82 17.59 -14.62
CA LEU A 341 -17.24 17.57 -14.26
C LEU A 341 -17.49 16.84 -12.92
N ARG A 342 -16.75 15.77 -12.61
CA ARG A 342 -16.90 14.99 -11.38
C ARG A 342 -16.38 15.70 -10.14
N GLY A 343 -15.36 16.54 -10.25
CA GLY A 343 -14.89 17.39 -9.16
C GLY A 343 -15.99 18.34 -8.62
N ARG A 344 -17.09 18.53 -9.38
CA ARG A 344 -18.27 19.30 -8.97
C ARG A 344 -19.45 18.43 -8.50
N ALA A 345 -19.47 17.13 -8.84
CA ALA A 345 -20.61 16.24 -8.59
C ALA A 345 -20.47 15.35 -7.33
N ASN A 346 -19.26 15.14 -6.80
CA ASN A 346 -19.07 14.40 -5.56
C ASN A 346 -19.34 15.27 -4.31
N SER A 347 -20.62 15.59 -4.15
CA SER A 347 -21.19 16.28 -3.00
C SER A 347 -21.54 15.29 -1.84
N THR A 348 -20.75 14.28 -1.59
CA THR A 348 -20.82 13.51 -0.32
C THR A 348 -19.92 14.15 0.74
N ARG A 349 -20.06 15.44 0.92
CA ARG A 349 -19.23 16.30 1.76
C ARG A 349 -19.53 16.37 3.28
N PRO A 350 -20.56 15.77 3.89
CA PRO A 350 -20.70 15.86 5.35
C PRO A 350 -19.65 15.06 6.11
N PHE A 351 -19.15 13.94 5.54
CA PHE A 351 -18.21 13.06 6.26
C PHE A 351 -16.75 13.54 6.23
N THR A 352 -16.30 14.17 5.14
CA THR A 352 -14.93 14.68 5.04
C THR A 352 -14.64 15.80 6.04
N MET A 353 -15.61 16.68 6.29
CA MET A 353 -15.46 17.79 7.24
C MET A 353 -15.31 17.27 8.67
N VAL A 354 -16.09 16.26 9.07
CA VAL A 354 -15.99 15.63 10.40
C VAL A 354 -14.65 14.89 10.54
N GLN A 355 -14.19 14.21 9.49
CA GLN A 355 -12.90 13.54 9.46
C GLN A 355 -11.73 14.53 9.53
N ASP A 356 -11.79 15.63 8.79
CA ASP A 356 -10.79 16.72 8.82
C ASP A 356 -10.68 17.33 10.21
N ILE A 357 -11.82 17.59 10.89
CA ILE A 357 -11.87 18.12 12.27
C ILE A 357 -11.26 17.09 13.23
N ARG A 358 -11.63 15.83 13.12
CA ARG A 358 -11.11 14.76 13.99
C ARG A 358 -9.60 14.59 13.82
N GLN A 359 -9.10 14.56 12.59
CA GLN A 359 -7.67 14.46 12.31
C GLN A 359 -6.89 15.70 12.78
N ALA A 360 -7.45 16.91 12.63
CA ALA A 360 -6.84 18.13 13.14
C ALA A 360 -6.76 18.12 14.68
N ALA A 361 -7.81 17.64 15.34
CA ALA A 361 -7.84 17.50 16.80
C ALA A 361 -6.81 16.46 17.27
N GLU A 362 -6.76 15.28 16.66
CA GLU A 362 -5.78 14.23 16.99
C GLU A 362 -4.34 14.73 16.82
N ARG A 363 -4.04 15.48 15.75
CA ARG A 363 -2.71 16.08 15.53
C ARG A 363 -2.34 17.06 16.61
N LYS A 364 -3.27 17.95 16.98
CA LYS A 364 -3.07 18.95 18.04
C LYS A 364 -2.82 18.29 19.41
N PHE A 365 -3.52 17.18 19.68
CA PHE A 365 -3.29 16.39 20.89
C PHE A 365 -1.92 15.73 20.88
N ARG A 366 -1.52 15.10 19.76
CA ARG A 366 -0.19 14.46 19.61
C ARG A 366 0.96 15.45 19.80
N THR A 367 0.84 16.65 19.24
CA THR A 367 1.87 17.68 19.41
C THR A 367 2.00 18.08 20.87
N LYS A 368 0.87 18.35 21.55
CA LYS A 368 0.88 18.68 22.99
C LYS A 368 1.42 17.56 23.86
N GLU A 369 1.05 16.31 23.57
CA GLU A 369 1.52 15.15 24.33
C GLU A 369 3.04 14.98 24.19
N ARG A 370 3.59 15.12 22.96
CA ARG A 370 5.04 15.11 22.74
C ARG A 370 5.76 16.22 23.46
N ASP A 371 5.24 17.45 23.41
CA ASP A 371 5.80 18.58 24.13
C ASP A 371 5.83 18.35 25.66
N LEU A 372 4.76 17.75 26.18
CA LEU A 372 4.69 17.41 27.59
C LEU A 372 5.65 16.28 27.96
N GLN A 373 5.79 15.28 27.09
CA GLN A 373 6.72 14.17 27.28
C GLN A 373 8.18 14.67 27.27
N THR A 374 8.54 15.52 26.34
CA THR A 374 9.86 16.17 26.27
C THR A 374 10.14 16.99 27.52
N LYS A 375 9.16 17.76 27.99
CA LYS A 375 9.29 18.54 29.23
C LYS A 375 9.44 17.64 30.47
N LEU A 376 8.73 16.52 30.51
CA LEU A 376 8.81 15.56 31.60
C LEU A 376 10.17 14.87 31.64
N GLU A 377 10.71 14.49 30.48
CA GLU A 377 12.06 13.91 30.37
C GLU A 377 13.14 14.91 30.79
N ALA A 378 13.02 16.16 30.34
CA ALA A 378 13.92 17.23 30.74
C ALA A 378 13.85 17.52 32.26
N ALA A 379 12.64 17.50 32.84
CA ALA A 379 12.44 17.67 34.27
C ALA A 379 13.04 16.51 35.07
N ARG A 380 12.86 15.26 34.63
CA ARG A 380 13.46 14.07 35.25
C ARG A 380 14.99 14.13 35.17
N ALA A 381 15.58 14.43 34.02
CA ALA A 381 17.02 14.59 33.86
C ALA A 381 17.59 15.66 34.78
N LYS A 382 16.86 16.78 34.95
CA LYS A 382 17.24 17.86 35.86
C LYS A 382 17.17 17.42 37.34
N LEU A 383 16.16 16.65 37.68
CA LEU A 383 15.98 16.09 39.04
C LEU A 383 17.09 15.11 39.37
N ASP A 384 17.43 14.19 38.46
CA ASP A 384 18.53 13.25 38.60
C ASP A 384 19.89 13.98 38.73
N SER A 385 20.10 15.04 37.97
CA SER A 385 21.32 15.84 38.06
C SER A 385 21.45 16.56 39.40
N LEU A 386 20.33 17.03 39.96
CA LEU A 386 20.28 17.69 41.28
C LEU A 386 20.48 16.69 42.41
N GLN A 387 19.92 15.47 42.29
CA GLN A 387 20.12 14.39 43.26
C GLN A 387 21.60 13.93 43.31
N ARG A 388 22.24 13.76 42.15
CA ARG A 388 23.68 13.45 42.04
C ARG A 388 24.57 14.54 42.66
N ARG A 389 24.22 15.84 42.49
CA ARG A 389 24.91 16.98 43.10
C ARG A 389 24.73 17.02 44.63
N ARG A 390 23.58 16.59 45.17
CA ARG A 390 23.34 16.50 46.62
C ARG A 390 24.05 15.32 47.24
N GLY A 391 24.05 14.14 46.57
CA GLY A 391 24.77 12.95 47.04
C GLY A 391 26.29 13.16 47.12
N GLY A 392 26.89 13.90 46.15
CA GLY A 392 28.31 14.23 46.17
C GLY A 392 28.74 15.30 47.21
N LYS A 393 27.79 15.99 47.86
CA LYS A 393 28.10 16.94 48.94
C LYS A 393 27.99 16.35 50.36
N GLN A 394 27.51 15.12 50.49
CA GLN A 394 27.36 14.46 51.80
C GLN A 394 28.56 13.56 52.19
N GLU A 395 29.55 13.38 51.30
CA GLU A 395 30.77 12.59 51.59
C GLU A 395 31.98 13.42 52.06
N VAL A 396 31.83 14.72 52.32
CA VAL A 396 32.96 15.58 52.70
C VAL A 396 32.75 16.25 54.08
N VAL A 397 32.09 15.58 55.01
CA VAL A 397 32.11 16.01 56.41
C VAL A 397 32.08 14.76 57.32
N VAL A 398 33.19 14.02 57.40
CA VAL A 398 33.67 13.29 58.61
C VAL A 398 35.16 13.08 58.45
N SER A 399 35.96 13.93 59.03
CA SER A 399 37.25 13.62 59.61
C SER A 399 37.61 14.71 60.64
#